data_a1ae6f1c796fb6da4325fbf7e00a5dc3
#
_entry.id   a1ae6f1c796fb6da4325fbf7e00a5dc3
#
_cell.length_a   1.000
_cell.length_b   1.000
_cell.length_c   1.000
_cell.angle_alpha   90.00
_cell.angle_beta   90.00
_cell.angle_gamma   90.00
#
_symmetry.space_group_name_H-M   'P 1'
#
loop_
_entity.id
_entity.type
_entity.pdbx_description
1 polymer ?
#
loop_
_entity_poly.entity_id
_entity_poly.type
_entity_poly.pdbx_seq_one_letter_code
_entity_poly.pdbx_strand_id
1 'polypeptide(L)'
;MKTGFKFGIAAVALTACIAGSTLWANADSEDEAIKEAFIGSQNISQRIGYFESDNGKTDQLSEEQIQGYIDDFNAEMDKYYSADNICRQTYKEINEQRLRKDAKDVVYYKVDGGVLDCTCRHIKLSADGTSATMDVVCVSWGNWVEQNEYGQIEVTAPTGQDTMSVTMVKEDGQWKLQAINDMVAWFGMDAITDLQAAEQNANANGKSIFNEEQQKQMQVFDEYEQKTLFTEYDSFSEALQVAESIDPHEINPFPLWNEKGGSSLEKYKADASWEE
;
A
#
# COMPACT_ATOMS: atom_id res chain seq x y z
N MET A 1 3.53 45.45 -14.52
CA MET A 1 4.19 44.30 -15.15
C MET A 1 3.50 43.06 -14.53
N LYS A 2 2.68 42.37 -15.32
CA LYS A 2 1.96 41.19 -14.89
C LYS A 2 2.81 39.96 -15.24
N THR A 3 3.42 39.33 -14.27
CA THR A 3 4.08 38.03 -14.43
C THR A 3 3.03 36.96 -14.19
N GLY A 4 2.54 36.36 -15.28
CA GLY A 4 1.66 35.20 -15.22
C GLY A 4 2.47 33.98 -14.81
N PHE A 5 2.16 33.41 -13.68
CA PHE A 5 2.57 32.09 -13.30
C PHE A 5 1.73 31.08 -14.09
N LYS A 6 2.37 30.35 -14.97
CA LYS A 6 1.76 29.21 -15.63
C LYS A 6 1.89 28.02 -14.69
N PHE A 7 0.79 27.63 -14.10
CA PHE A 7 0.68 26.33 -13.45
C PHE A 7 0.82 25.25 -14.54
N GLY A 8 1.92 24.54 -14.48
CA GLY A 8 2.07 23.29 -15.24
C GLY A 8 1.36 22.21 -14.45
N ILE A 9 0.26 21.74 -14.99
CA ILE A 9 -0.36 20.48 -14.56
C ILE A 9 0.66 19.40 -14.87
N ALA A 10 1.37 18.92 -13.85
CA ALA A 10 2.11 17.70 -13.93
C ALA A 10 1.08 16.56 -13.79
N ALA A 11 0.40 16.28 -14.89
CA ALA A 11 -0.25 15.00 -15.02
C ALA A 11 0.87 13.96 -14.95
N VAL A 12 1.01 13.28 -13.83
CA VAL A 12 1.75 12.04 -13.75
C VAL A 12 0.91 11.02 -14.53
N ALA A 13 1.05 11.07 -15.84
CA ALA A 13 0.62 9.99 -16.68
C ALA A 13 1.49 8.78 -16.29
N LEU A 14 0.94 7.89 -15.48
CA LEU A 14 1.40 6.52 -15.44
C LEU A 14 1.14 5.95 -16.85
N THR A 15 2.11 6.18 -17.73
CA THR A 15 2.14 5.53 -19.02
C THR A 15 2.52 4.08 -18.76
N ALA A 16 1.52 3.24 -18.47
CA ALA A 16 1.67 1.83 -18.70
C ALA A 16 1.90 1.68 -20.20
N CYS A 17 3.15 1.51 -20.59
CA CYS A 17 3.50 1.09 -21.93
C CYS A 17 2.95 -0.33 -22.14
N ILE A 18 1.70 -0.42 -22.57
CA ILE A 18 1.21 -1.63 -23.20
C ILE A 18 1.83 -1.65 -24.61
N ALA A 19 3.04 -2.19 -24.68
CA ALA A 19 3.56 -2.67 -25.95
C ALA A 19 2.74 -3.91 -26.31
N GLY A 20 1.81 -3.74 -27.24
CA GLY A 20 1.13 -4.86 -27.89
C GLY A 20 2.14 -5.75 -28.58
N SER A 21 2.49 -6.84 -27.96
CA SER A 21 3.13 -7.97 -28.62
C SER A 21 2.26 -9.19 -28.39
N THR A 22 1.67 -9.67 -29.47
CA THR A 22 1.11 -11.01 -29.56
C THR A 22 2.24 -12.01 -29.34
N LEU A 23 2.43 -12.42 -28.09
CA LEU A 23 3.33 -13.50 -27.74
C LEU A 23 2.50 -14.68 -27.24
N TRP A 24 2.79 -15.83 -27.77
CA TRP A 24 2.32 -17.13 -27.34
C TRP A 24 2.55 -17.25 -25.83
N ALA A 25 1.47 -17.50 -25.08
CA ALA A 25 1.51 -17.61 -23.63
C ALA A 25 2.33 -18.84 -23.21
N ASN A 26 3.52 -18.59 -22.73
CA ASN A 26 4.16 -19.53 -21.82
C ASN A 26 3.45 -19.37 -20.46
N ALA A 27 3.39 -20.43 -19.65
CA ALA A 27 2.80 -20.39 -18.32
C ALA A 27 3.36 -19.22 -17.47
N ASP A 28 4.68 -18.97 -17.58
CA ASP A 28 5.36 -17.85 -16.92
C ASP A 28 4.79 -16.47 -17.28
N SER A 29 4.24 -16.27 -18.48
CA SER A 29 3.66 -14.98 -18.90
C SER A 29 2.24 -14.79 -18.36
N GLU A 30 1.49 -15.87 -18.14
CA GLU A 30 0.16 -15.81 -17.56
C GLU A 30 0.26 -15.58 -16.03
N ASP A 31 1.19 -16.23 -15.36
CA ASP A 31 1.47 -16.05 -13.94
C ASP A 31 1.91 -14.61 -13.63
N GLU A 32 2.73 -14.02 -14.49
CA GLU A 32 3.15 -12.62 -14.34
C GLU A 32 1.97 -11.66 -14.56
N ALA A 33 1.10 -11.93 -15.55
CA ALA A 33 -0.09 -11.11 -15.78
C ALA A 33 -1.08 -11.16 -14.59
N ILE A 34 -1.23 -12.33 -13.95
CA ILE A 34 -2.03 -12.51 -12.73
C ILE A 34 -1.44 -11.68 -11.58
N LYS A 35 -0.13 -11.78 -11.38
CA LYS A 35 0.59 -11.04 -10.35
C LYS A 35 0.50 -9.53 -10.55
N GLU A 36 0.74 -9.03 -11.77
CA GLU A 36 0.62 -7.61 -12.09
C GLU A 36 -0.80 -7.09 -11.83
N ALA A 37 -1.84 -7.84 -12.20
CA ALA A 37 -3.22 -7.46 -11.94
C ALA A 37 -3.53 -7.41 -10.44
N PHE A 38 -3.00 -8.35 -9.66
CA PHE A 38 -3.13 -8.34 -8.21
C PHE A 38 -2.44 -7.11 -7.61
N ILE A 39 -1.17 -6.85 -7.94
CA ILE A 39 -0.43 -5.66 -7.48
C ILE A 39 -1.19 -4.39 -7.85
N GLY A 40 -1.71 -4.30 -9.08
CA GLY A 40 -2.55 -3.18 -9.51
C GLY A 40 -3.76 -2.97 -8.60
N SER A 41 -4.45 -4.05 -8.20
CA SER A 41 -5.59 -3.97 -7.29
C SER A 41 -5.20 -3.46 -5.89
N GLN A 42 -4.04 -3.86 -5.37
CA GLN A 42 -3.55 -3.40 -4.06
C GLN A 42 -3.10 -1.93 -4.11
N ASN A 43 -2.48 -1.51 -5.18
CA ASN A 43 -2.07 -0.12 -5.36
C ASN A 43 -3.26 0.85 -5.35
N ILE A 44 -4.44 0.43 -5.82
CA ILE A 44 -5.65 1.28 -5.79
C ILE A 44 -6.14 1.46 -4.37
N SER A 45 -6.13 0.41 -3.55
CA SER A 45 -6.60 0.49 -2.17
C SER A 45 -5.82 1.52 -1.34
N GLN A 46 -4.56 1.77 -1.70
CA GLN A 46 -3.71 2.79 -1.06
C GLN A 46 -4.03 4.23 -1.51
N ARG A 47 -4.87 4.40 -2.53
CA ARG A 47 -5.27 5.72 -3.07
C ARG A 47 -6.58 6.24 -2.49
N ILE A 48 -7.28 5.48 -1.65
CA ILE A 48 -8.52 5.93 -1.01
C ILE A 48 -8.22 7.17 -0.16
N GLY A 49 -8.95 8.27 -0.43
CA GLY A 49 -8.77 9.54 0.26
C GLY A 49 -7.59 10.38 -0.25
N TYR A 50 -7.12 10.14 -1.48
CA TYR A 50 -6.12 10.98 -2.13
C TYR A 50 -6.73 12.32 -2.53
N PHE A 51 -6.12 13.43 -2.09
CA PHE A 51 -6.54 14.79 -2.39
C PHE A 51 -5.37 15.64 -2.85
N GLU A 52 -5.57 16.41 -3.90
CA GLU A 52 -4.62 17.42 -4.39
C GLU A 52 -5.09 18.82 -4.00
N SER A 53 -4.88 19.20 -2.76
CA SER A 53 -5.13 20.56 -2.30
C SER A 53 -4.02 21.05 -1.39
N ASP A 54 -3.76 22.35 -1.39
CA ASP A 54 -2.65 22.97 -0.65
C ASP A 54 -2.66 22.69 0.87
N ASN A 55 -3.81 22.29 1.42
CA ASN A 55 -3.98 22.02 2.85
C ASN A 55 -4.71 20.69 3.13
N GLY A 56 -4.85 19.83 2.14
CA GLY A 56 -5.49 18.53 2.28
C GLY A 56 -7.02 18.56 2.42
N LYS A 57 -7.67 19.72 2.29
CA LYS A 57 -9.14 19.83 2.42
C LYS A 57 -9.83 19.83 1.06
N THR A 58 -10.91 19.09 0.95
CA THR A 58 -11.74 19.06 -0.28
C THR A 58 -12.65 20.26 -0.45
N ASP A 59 -12.86 21.10 0.57
CA ASP A 59 -13.64 22.33 0.46
C ASP A 59 -13.00 23.37 -0.46
N GLN A 60 -11.73 23.20 -0.81
CA GLN A 60 -11.02 24.00 -1.82
C GLN A 60 -11.17 23.48 -3.24
N LEU A 61 -11.68 22.27 -3.42
CA LEU A 61 -11.92 21.68 -4.73
C LEU A 61 -13.28 22.09 -5.27
N SER A 62 -13.37 22.34 -6.57
CA SER A 62 -14.65 22.49 -7.25
C SER A 62 -15.37 21.15 -7.33
N GLU A 63 -16.70 21.19 -7.49
CA GLU A 63 -17.48 19.96 -7.70
C GLU A 63 -17.01 19.15 -8.91
N GLU A 64 -16.55 19.83 -9.97
CA GLU A 64 -15.99 19.19 -11.17
C GLU A 64 -14.69 18.43 -10.85
N GLN A 65 -13.81 19.01 -10.03
CA GLN A 65 -12.58 18.34 -9.59
C GLN A 65 -12.88 17.13 -8.72
N ILE A 66 -13.80 17.28 -7.75
CA ILE A 66 -14.22 16.16 -6.88
C ILE A 66 -14.80 15.03 -7.73
N GLN A 67 -15.68 15.35 -8.69
CA GLN A 67 -16.23 14.32 -9.57
C GLN A 67 -15.14 13.66 -10.43
N GLY A 68 -14.17 14.42 -10.93
CA GLY A 68 -13.04 13.89 -11.67
C GLY A 68 -12.24 12.85 -10.87
N TYR A 69 -11.91 13.13 -9.60
CA TYR A 69 -11.23 12.17 -8.72
C TYR A 69 -12.06 10.91 -8.45
N ILE A 70 -13.38 11.08 -8.29
CA ILE A 70 -14.29 9.93 -8.11
C ILE A 70 -14.31 9.06 -9.36
N ASP A 71 -14.42 9.68 -10.53
CA ASP A 71 -14.50 8.96 -11.80
C ASP A 71 -13.18 8.22 -12.10
N ASP A 72 -12.04 8.85 -11.87
CA ASP A 72 -10.72 8.24 -12.05
C ASP A 72 -10.52 7.05 -11.11
N PHE A 73 -10.84 7.21 -9.83
CA PHE A 73 -10.78 6.11 -8.87
C PHE A 73 -11.71 4.95 -9.26
N ASN A 74 -12.94 5.26 -9.67
CA ASN A 74 -13.91 4.25 -10.09
C ASN A 74 -13.43 3.49 -11.34
N ALA A 75 -12.82 4.18 -12.30
CA ALA A 75 -12.25 3.56 -13.48
C ALA A 75 -11.10 2.59 -13.15
N GLU A 76 -10.21 2.98 -12.24
CA GLU A 76 -9.13 2.09 -11.77
C GLU A 76 -9.69 0.88 -11.01
N MET A 77 -10.71 1.09 -10.17
CA MET A 77 -11.41 -0.02 -9.50
C MET A 77 -12.01 -0.99 -10.51
N ASP A 78 -12.64 -0.50 -11.58
CA ASP A 78 -13.25 -1.32 -12.63
C ASP A 78 -12.22 -2.08 -13.48
N LYS A 79 -10.99 -1.56 -13.54
CA LYS A 79 -9.89 -2.19 -14.26
C LYS A 79 -9.34 -3.42 -13.52
N TYR A 80 -9.19 -3.33 -12.20
CA TYR A 80 -8.48 -4.34 -11.42
C TYR A 80 -9.36 -5.21 -10.53
N TYR A 81 -10.59 -4.81 -10.23
CA TYR A 81 -11.54 -5.58 -9.46
C TYR A 81 -12.64 -6.14 -10.37
N SER A 82 -12.97 -7.40 -10.21
CA SER A 82 -14.04 -8.03 -11.01
C SER A 82 -15.41 -7.42 -10.69
N ALA A 83 -16.35 -7.59 -11.60
CA ALA A 83 -17.71 -7.10 -11.41
C ALA A 83 -18.38 -7.71 -10.15
N ASP A 84 -18.03 -8.95 -9.85
CA ASP A 84 -18.58 -9.73 -8.72
C ASP A 84 -17.77 -9.55 -7.41
N ASN A 85 -16.71 -8.72 -7.39
CA ASN A 85 -15.95 -8.49 -6.18
C ASN A 85 -16.75 -7.72 -5.14
N ILE A 86 -16.97 -8.33 -3.98
CA ILE A 86 -17.81 -7.78 -2.90
C ILE A 86 -17.30 -6.44 -2.35
N CYS A 87 -15.99 -6.20 -2.38
CA CYS A 87 -15.38 -4.99 -1.84
C CYS A 87 -15.39 -3.83 -2.84
N ARG A 88 -15.55 -4.10 -4.14
CA ARG A 88 -15.45 -3.09 -5.19
C ARG A 88 -16.41 -1.91 -4.99
N GLN A 89 -17.68 -2.20 -4.77
CA GLN A 89 -18.68 -1.16 -4.56
C GLN A 89 -18.47 -0.41 -3.25
N THR A 90 -18.12 -1.11 -2.20
CA THR A 90 -17.82 -0.53 -0.89
C THR A 90 -16.64 0.45 -0.96
N TYR A 91 -15.57 0.11 -1.67
CA TYR A 91 -14.43 1.01 -1.84
C TYR A 91 -14.78 2.26 -2.66
N LYS A 92 -15.58 2.13 -3.70
CA LYS A 92 -16.10 3.28 -4.44
C LYS A 92 -16.91 4.23 -3.56
N GLU A 93 -17.82 3.67 -2.76
CA GLU A 93 -18.65 4.46 -1.83
C GLU A 93 -17.83 5.14 -0.73
N ILE A 94 -16.82 4.45 -0.16
CA ILE A 94 -15.91 5.03 0.84
C ILE A 94 -15.12 6.18 0.23
N ASN A 95 -14.57 6.01 -0.96
CA ASN A 95 -13.82 7.07 -1.63
C ASN A 95 -14.69 8.29 -1.92
N GLU A 96 -15.90 8.09 -2.44
CA GLU A 96 -16.85 9.18 -2.68
C GLU A 96 -17.23 9.90 -1.39
N GLN A 97 -17.53 9.15 -0.31
CA GLN A 97 -17.85 9.74 0.98
C GLN A 97 -16.71 10.61 1.51
N ARG A 98 -15.47 10.11 1.46
CA ARG A 98 -14.28 10.88 1.89
C ARG A 98 -14.13 12.16 1.09
N LEU A 99 -14.23 12.08 -0.24
CA LEU A 99 -14.11 13.25 -1.10
C LEU A 99 -15.25 14.27 -0.90
N ARG A 100 -16.48 13.83 -0.68
CA ARG A 100 -17.64 14.73 -0.59
C ARG A 100 -17.99 15.19 0.81
N LYS A 101 -17.69 14.40 1.83
CA LYS A 101 -18.15 14.63 3.20
C LYS A 101 -17.03 14.74 4.20
N ASP A 102 -16.26 13.66 4.35
CA ASP A 102 -15.34 13.54 5.49
C ASP A 102 -14.13 14.46 5.35
N ALA A 103 -13.65 14.69 4.14
CA ALA A 103 -12.50 15.53 3.92
C ALA A 103 -12.78 17.06 4.09
N LYS A 104 -14.03 17.47 4.25
CA LYS A 104 -14.36 18.87 4.60
C LYS A 104 -14.01 19.19 6.05
N ASP A 105 -14.13 18.20 6.91
CA ASP A 105 -13.94 18.35 8.35
C ASP A 105 -12.53 17.96 8.80
N VAL A 106 -11.81 17.17 8.01
CA VAL A 106 -10.48 16.65 8.31
C VAL A 106 -9.47 17.15 7.29
N VAL A 107 -8.35 17.68 7.78
CA VAL A 107 -7.20 17.95 6.93
C VAL A 107 -6.50 16.61 6.69
N TYR A 108 -6.49 16.17 5.46
CA TYR A 108 -5.87 14.92 5.06
C TYR A 108 -5.27 15.07 3.67
N TYR A 109 -3.99 14.78 3.55
CA TYR A 109 -3.30 14.82 2.28
C TYR A 109 -2.49 13.54 2.08
N LYS A 110 -2.87 12.75 1.11
CA LYS A 110 -2.13 11.54 0.73
C LYS A 110 -0.92 11.94 -0.10
N VAL A 111 0.28 11.63 0.39
CA VAL A 111 1.55 11.95 -0.27
C VAL A 111 1.92 10.85 -1.25
N ASP A 112 1.96 9.61 -0.77
CA ASP A 112 2.33 8.46 -1.58
C ASP A 112 1.77 7.15 -0.96
N GLY A 113 1.99 6.03 -1.61
CA GLY A 113 1.62 4.71 -1.12
C GLY A 113 1.53 3.69 -2.25
N GLY A 114 1.66 2.44 -1.88
CA GLY A 114 1.59 1.33 -2.84
C GLY A 114 2.15 0.03 -2.30
N VAL A 115 2.42 -0.89 -3.20
CA VAL A 115 3.04 -2.18 -2.90
C VAL A 115 4.56 -2.03 -2.95
N LEU A 116 5.23 -2.40 -1.87
CA LEU A 116 6.69 -2.40 -1.76
C LEU A 116 7.29 -3.74 -2.21
N ASP A 117 6.63 -4.83 -1.83
CA ASP A 117 7.04 -6.18 -2.20
C ASP A 117 5.82 -7.08 -2.33
N CYS A 118 5.86 -8.04 -3.25
CA CYS A 118 4.77 -8.97 -3.48
C CYS A 118 5.32 -10.31 -3.98
N THR A 119 5.15 -11.35 -3.16
CA THR A 119 5.47 -12.73 -3.51
C THR A 119 4.18 -13.51 -3.72
N CYS A 120 3.98 -14.00 -4.95
CA CYS A 120 2.87 -14.89 -5.31
C CYS A 120 3.38 -16.31 -5.44
N ARG A 121 2.66 -17.28 -4.87
CA ARG A 121 2.98 -18.72 -4.91
C ARG A 121 1.75 -19.55 -5.20
N HIS A 122 1.97 -20.79 -5.59
CA HIS A 122 0.91 -21.78 -5.83
C HIS A 122 -0.19 -21.29 -6.78
N ILE A 123 0.21 -20.58 -7.84
CA ILE A 123 -0.72 -20.10 -8.85
C ILE A 123 -1.33 -21.32 -9.54
N LYS A 124 -2.65 -21.49 -9.39
CA LYS A 124 -3.40 -22.62 -9.96
C LYS A 124 -4.47 -22.08 -10.88
N LEU A 125 -4.29 -22.28 -12.17
CA LEU A 125 -5.28 -21.96 -13.19
C LEU A 125 -6.41 -22.98 -13.19
N SER A 126 -7.64 -22.52 -13.43
CA SER A 126 -8.77 -23.39 -13.76
C SER A 126 -8.54 -24.09 -15.11
N ALA A 127 -9.24 -25.18 -15.33
CA ALA A 127 -9.08 -26.00 -16.56
C ALA A 127 -9.39 -25.21 -17.84
N ASP A 128 -10.25 -24.19 -17.75
CA ASP A 128 -10.63 -23.32 -18.88
C ASP A 128 -9.77 -22.06 -18.97
N GLY A 129 -8.84 -21.84 -18.04
CA GLY A 129 -7.94 -20.68 -18.01
C GLY A 129 -8.63 -19.34 -17.71
N THR A 130 -9.86 -19.37 -17.14
CA THR A 130 -10.64 -18.16 -16.85
C THR A 130 -10.58 -17.72 -15.40
N SER A 131 -10.05 -18.54 -14.52
CA SER A 131 -9.81 -18.19 -13.11
C SER A 131 -8.50 -18.76 -12.60
N ALA A 132 -7.97 -18.15 -11.54
CA ALA A 132 -6.79 -18.61 -10.84
C ALA A 132 -6.95 -18.42 -9.33
N THR A 133 -6.33 -19.30 -8.56
CA THR A 133 -6.11 -19.10 -7.12
C THR A 133 -4.64 -19.01 -6.85
N MET A 134 -4.24 -18.22 -5.87
CA MET A 134 -2.85 -18.12 -5.44
C MET A 134 -2.74 -17.71 -3.98
N ASP A 135 -1.59 -18.01 -3.39
CA ASP A 135 -1.20 -17.50 -2.09
C ASP A 135 -0.24 -16.33 -2.27
N VAL A 136 -0.43 -15.29 -1.47
CA VAL A 136 0.30 -14.02 -1.61
C VAL A 136 0.85 -13.57 -0.27
N VAL A 137 2.11 -13.12 -0.26
CA VAL A 137 2.63 -12.21 0.77
C VAL A 137 2.86 -10.87 0.11
N CYS A 138 2.17 -9.86 0.58
CA CYS A 138 2.21 -8.51 0.03
C CYS A 138 2.62 -7.54 1.13
N VAL A 139 3.66 -6.75 0.90
CA VAL A 139 4.04 -5.63 1.75
C VAL A 139 3.60 -4.35 1.07
N SER A 140 2.76 -3.59 1.76
CA SER A 140 2.26 -2.30 1.29
C SER A 140 2.59 -1.20 2.28
N TRP A 141 2.50 0.04 1.84
CA TRP A 141 2.68 1.21 2.65
C TRP A 141 1.74 2.34 2.21
N GLY A 142 1.55 3.28 3.10
CA GLY A 142 0.90 4.54 2.78
C GLY A 142 1.64 5.68 3.45
N ASN A 143 1.50 6.89 2.90
CA ASN A 143 2.12 8.08 3.44
C ASN A 143 1.17 9.26 3.30
N TRP A 144 0.83 9.90 4.42
CA TRP A 144 -0.06 11.05 4.43
C TRP A 144 0.25 12.02 5.56
N VAL A 145 -0.18 13.25 5.36
CA VAL A 145 -0.21 14.29 6.38
C VAL A 145 -1.66 14.49 6.80
N GLU A 146 -1.92 14.53 8.10
CA GLU A 146 -3.26 14.73 8.63
C GLU A 146 -3.25 15.69 9.83
N GLN A 147 -4.40 16.29 10.08
CA GLN A 147 -4.65 16.98 11.33
C GLN A 147 -5.59 16.11 12.19
N ASN A 148 -5.09 15.68 13.34
CA ASN A 148 -5.86 14.83 14.24
C ASN A 148 -7.02 15.59 14.92
N GLU A 149 -7.81 14.88 15.71
CA GLU A 149 -8.96 15.44 16.44
C GLU A 149 -8.60 16.53 17.45
N TYR A 150 -7.34 16.61 17.88
CA TYR A 150 -6.79 17.63 18.77
C TYR A 150 -6.24 18.85 18.03
N GLY A 151 -6.28 18.84 16.71
CA GLY A 151 -5.78 19.91 15.86
C GLY A 151 -4.27 19.82 15.60
N GLN A 152 -3.60 18.75 16.03
CA GLN A 152 -2.17 18.52 15.81
C GLN A 152 -1.94 18.00 14.39
N ILE A 153 -0.90 18.51 13.74
CA ILE A 153 -0.50 18.09 12.39
C ILE A 153 0.53 16.98 12.52
N GLU A 154 0.23 15.86 11.89
CA GLU A 154 1.02 14.62 11.99
C GLU A 154 1.36 14.08 10.60
N VAL A 155 2.50 13.40 10.51
CA VAL A 155 2.88 12.57 9.37
C VAL A 155 2.66 11.12 9.75
N THR A 156 2.01 10.38 8.88
CA THR A 156 1.75 8.96 9.09
C THR A 156 2.20 8.18 7.85
N ALA A 157 3.08 7.21 8.06
CA ALA A 157 3.58 6.37 6.98
C ALA A 157 3.68 4.88 7.41
N PRO A 158 2.56 4.21 7.67
CA PRO A 158 2.57 2.81 8.07
C PRO A 158 2.99 1.91 6.92
N THR A 159 3.70 0.85 7.29
CA THR A 159 3.90 -0.32 6.46
C THR A 159 3.06 -1.47 6.99
N GLY A 160 2.60 -2.34 6.09
CA GLY A 160 1.81 -3.51 6.46
C GLY A 160 2.20 -4.71 5.61
N GLN A 161 2.23 -5.89 6.23
CA GLN A 161 2.36 -7.14 5.52
C GLN A 161 1.06 -7.93 5.60
N ASP A 162 0.52 -8.26 4.46
CA ASP A 162 -0.65 -9.13 4.33
C ASP A 162 -0.23 -10.48 3.77
N THR A 163 -0.63 -11.54 4.45
CA THR A 163 -0.57 -12.90 3.91
C THR A 163 -1.99 -13.33 3.60
N MET A 164 -2.25 -13.66 2.34
CA MET A 164 -3.60 -13.91 1.88
C MET A 164 -3.68 -15.01 0.84
N SER A 165 -4.83 -15.65 0.76
CA SER A 165 -5.22 -16.50 -0.37
C SER A 165 -6.27 -15.76 -1.19
N VAL A 166 -6.08 -15.68 -2.50
CA VAL A 166 -6.90 -14.87 -3.39
C VAL A 166 -7.42 -15.67 -4.58
N THR A 167 -8.54 -15.21 -5.12
CA THR A 167 -9.10 -15.67 -6.40
C THR A 167 -9.04 -14.52 -7.40
N MET A 168 -8.42 -14.81 -8.55
CA MET A 168 -8.39 -13.93 -9.72
C MET A 168 -9.30 -14.51 -10.80
N VAL A 169 -9.91 -13.62 -11.60
CA VAL A 169 -10.75 -14.04 -12.75
C VAL A 169 -10.38 -13.21 -13.99
N LYS A 170 -10.62 -13.81 -15.16
CA LYS A 170 -10.37 -13.16 -16.44
C LYS A 170 -11.67 -12.62 -17.01
N GLU A 171 -11.83 -11.30 -17.01
CA GLU A 171 -12.96 -10.58 -17.61
C GLU A 171 -12.46 -9.78 -18.81
N ASP A 172 -13.09 -9.94 -19.97
CA ASP A 172 -12.71 -9.26 -21.23
C ASP A 172 -11.21 -9.41 -21.58
N GLY A 173 -10.63 -10.57 -21.25
CA GLY A 173 -9.22 -10.89 -21.49
C GLY A 173 -8.24 -10.29 -20.48
N GLN A 174 -8.70 -9.63 -19.43
CA GLN A 174 -7.89 -9.04 -18.38
C GLN A 174 -8.10 -9.76 -17.04
N TRP A 175 -7.00 -10.00 -16.31
CA TRP A 175 -7.08 -10.53 -14.96
C TRP A 175 -7.55 -9.48 -13.98
N LYS A 176 -8.43 -9.87 -13.05
CA LYS A 176 -9.01 -9.01 -12.03
C LYS A 176 -9.14 -9.75 -10.71
N LEU A 177 -8.99 -9.04 -9.61
CA LEU A 177 -9.22 -9.58 -8.26
C LEU A 177 -10.72 -9.85 -8.06
N GLN A 178 -11.09 -11.10 -7.85
CA GLN A 178 -12.46 -11.50 -7.53
C GLN A 178 -12.70 -11.55 -6.02
N ALA A 179 -11.79 -12.19 -5.29
CA ALA A 179 -11.97 -12.37 -3.84
C ALA A 179 -10.62 -12.47 -3.11
N ILE A 180 -10.62 -12.01 -1.87
CA ILE A 180 -9.65 -12.39 -0.85
C ILE A 180 -10.35 -13.44 0.01
N ASN A 181 -9.86 -14.69 -0.06
CA ASN A 181 -10.52 -15.82 0.58
C ASN A 181 -10.13 -15.96 2.05
N ASP A 182 -8.87 -15.64 2.36
CA ASP A 182 -8.33 -15.66 3.71
C ASP A 182 -7.20 -14.62 3.80
N MET A 183 -7.09 -13.94 4.94
CA MET A 183 -6.10 -12.89 5.14
C MET A 183 -5.68 -12.78 6.59
N VAL A 184 -4.36 -12.59 6.79
CA VAL A 184 -3.79 -12.11 8.05
C VAL A 184 -2.95 -10.88 7.77
N ALA A 185 -3.27 -9.79 8.43
CA ALA A 185 -2.59 -8.50 8.30
C ALA A 185 -1.68 -8.25 9.50
N TRP A 186 -0.49 -7.67 9.23
CA TRP A 186 0.46 -7.20 10.23
C TRP A 186 0.91 -5.79 9.88
N PHE A 187 0.91 -4.93 10.88
CA PHE A 187 1.40 -3.57 10.72
C PHE A 187 2.89 -3.48 11.06
N GLY A 188 3.59 -2.56 10.43
CA GLY A 188 5.03 -2.38 10.63
C GLY A 188 5.43 -2.10 12.07
N MET A 189 4.61 -1.38 12.82
CA MET A 189 4.85 -1.12 14.25
C MET A 189 4.84 -2.41 15.09
N ASP A 190 3.92 -3.32 14.85
CA ASP A 190 3.87 -4.60 15.58
C ASP A 190 5.12 -5.43 15.28
N ALA A 191 5.55 -5.45 14.01
CA ALA A 191 6.76 -6.15 13.61
C ALA A 191 8.01 -5.54 14.25
N ILE A 192 8.13 -4.21 14.32
CA ILE A 192 9.24 -3.51 15.00
C ILE A 192 9.24 -3.85 16.48
N THR A 193 8.10 -3.77 17.14
CA THR A 193 7.95 -4.07 18.58
C THR A 193 8.38 -5.50 18.90
N ASP A 194 7.99 -6.47 18.08
CA ASP A 194 8.38 -7.87 18.21
C ASP A 194 9.90 -8.05 18.05
N LEU A 195 10.51 -7.39 17.07
CA LEU A 195 11.96 -7.42 16.86
C LEU A 195 12.72 -6.77 18.01
N GLN A 196 12.27 -5.62 18.52
CA GLN A 196 12.88 -4.95 19.68
C GLN A 196 12.79 -5.81 20.93
N ALA A 197 11.65 -6.46 21.20
CA ALA A 197 11.49 -7.37 22.32
C ALA A 197 12.42 -8.60 22.21
N ALA A 198 12.55 -9.16 21.00
CA ALA A 198 13.46 -10.27 20.75
C ALA A 198 14.93 -9.88 20.95
N GLU A 199 15.34 -8.69 20.49
CA GLU A 199 16.70 -8.16 20.68
C GLU A 199 16.99 -7.87 22.15
N GLN A 200 16.07 -7.29 22.90
CA GLN A 200 16.22 -7.08 24.34
C GLN A 200 16.43 -8.39 25.11
N ASN A 201 15.65 -9.42 24.77
CA ASN A 201 15.79 -10.74 25.38
C ASN A 201 17.13 -11.41 25.03
N ALA A 202 17.60 -11.25 23.80
CA ALA A 202 18.89 -11.78 23.37
C ALA A 202 20.05 -11.04 24.07
N ASN A 203 20.01 -9.73 24.16
CA ASN A 203 21.00 -8.88 24.80
C ASN A 203 21.13 -9.15 26.30
N ALA A 204 20.04 -9.49 26.98
CA ALA A 204 20.07 -9.94 28.38
C ALA A 204 20.94 -11.19 28.56
N ASN A 205 21.18 -11.95 27.51
CA ASN A 205 22.06 -13.11 27.48
C ASN A 205 23.42 -12.85 26.80
N GLY A 206 23.78 -11.59 26.56
CA GLY A 206 25.03 -11.17 25.95
C GLY A 206 25.14 -11.51 24.46
N LYS A 207 24.00 -11.61 23.76
CA LYS A 207 23.95 -11.91 22.32
C LYS A 207 22.97 -10.94 21.68
N SER A 208 23.30 -10.46 20.48
CA SER A 208 22.34 -9.78 19.61
C SER A 208 21.76 -10.76 18.60
N ILE A 209 20.50 -10.59 18.22
CA ILE A 209 19.90 -11.33 17.12
C ILE A 209 20.23 -10.68 15.77
N PHE A 210 20.74 -9.44 15.78
CA PHE A 210 21.09 -8.67 14.60
C PHE A 210 22.60 -8.63 14.35
N ASN A 211 23.02 -8.70 13.09
CA ASN A 211 24.35 -8.31 12.67
C ASN A 211 24.47 -6.77 12.62
N GLU A 212 25.68 -6.24 12.33
CA GLU A 212 25.92 -4.78 12.34
C GLU A 212 25.05 -4.00 11.33
N GLU A 213 24.76 -4.57 10.16
CA GLU A 213 23.92 -3.95 9.14
C GLU A 213 22.45 -3.93 9.58
N GLN A 214 21.97 -5.03 10.13
CA GLN A 214 20.62 -5.15 10.67
C GLN A 214 20.40 -4.24 11.89
N GLN A 215 21.44 -4.06 12.73
CA GLN A 215 21.38 -3.09 13.85
C GLN A 215 21.21 -1.65 13.34
N LYS A 216 21.89 -1.28 12.25
CA LYS A 216 21.69 0.03 11.61
C LYS A 216 20.28 0.17 11.07
N GLN A 217 19.74 -0.88 10.46
CA GLN A 217 18.36 -0.86 9.96
C GLN A 217 17.35 -0.69 11.11
N MET A 218 17.53 -1.38 12.23
CA MET A 218 16.70 -1.17 13.42
C MET A 218 16.81 0.25 13.97
N GLN A 219 18.00 0.86 13.93
CA GLN A 219 18.15 2.28 14.30
C GLN A 219 17.36 3.21 13.38
N VAL A 220 17.30 2.92 12.07
CA VAL A 220 16.49 3.71 11.12
C VAL A 220 15.00 3.63 11.51
N PHE A 221 14.50 2.45 11.89
CA PHE A 221 13.12 2.29 12.38
C PHE A 221 12.85 3.11 13.64
N ASP A 222 13.74 3.02 14.64
CA ASP A 222 13.61 3.77 15.90
C ASP A 222 13.61 5.29 15.64
N GLU A 223 14.51 5.76 14.78
CA GLU A 223 14.58 7.18 14.39
C GLU A 223 13.33 7.63 13.63
N TYR A 224 12.81 6.78 12.75
CA TYR A 224 11.57 7.04 12.03
C TYR A 224 10.38 7.14 12.99
N GLU A 225 10.23 6.16 13.89
CA GLU A 225 9.16 6.15 14.88
C GLU A 225 9.16 7.44 15.72
N GLN A 226 10.33 7.84 16.21
CA GLN A 226 10.48 9.05 17.03
C GLN A 226 10.26 10.35 16.26
N LYS A 227 10.69 10.41 14.98
CA LYS A 227 10.63 11.64 14.19
C LYS A 227 9.28 11.85 13.49
N THR A 228 8.57 10.76 13.17
CA THR A 228 7.35 10.85 12.36
C THR A 228 6.08 10.57 13.14
N LEU A 229 6.04 9.51 13.91
CA LEU A 229 4.80 9.10 14.58
C LEU A 229 4.47 9.91 15.84
N PHE A 230 5.48 10.55 16.46
CA PHE A 230 5.32 11.30 17.71
C PHE A 230 5.75 12.76 17.57
N THR A 231 6.00 13.22 16.36
CA THR A 231 6.38 14.61 16.10
C THR A 231 5.16 15.42 15.71
N GLU A 232 4.90 16.48 16.48
CA GLU A 232 3.92 17.51 16.15
C GLU A 232 4.59 18.56 15.27
N TYR A 233 3.95 18.93 14.17
CA TYR A 233 4.45 19.91 13.21
C TYR A 233 3.73 21.24 13.37
N ASP A 234 4.50 22.34 13.26
CA ASP A 234 3.96 23.70 13.38
C ASP A 234 3.10 24.10 12.16
N SER A 235 3.29 23.44 11.02
CA SER A 235 2.56 23.73 9.80
C SER A 235 2.39 22.51 8.89
N PHE A 236 1.32 22.52 8.10
CA PHE A 236 1.06 21.49 7.09
C PHE A 236 2.19 21.41 6.06
N SER A 237 2.78 22.55 5.67
CA SER A 237 3.89 22.59 4.72
C SER A 237 5.18 21.95 5.25
N GLU A 238 5.45 22.08 6.54
CA GLU A 238 6.59 21.41 7.19
C GLU A 238 6.37 19.90 7.23
N ALA A 239 5.19 19.46 7.69
CA ALA A 239 4.82 18.05 7.71
C ALA A 239 4.88 17.43 6.30
N LEU A 240 4.44 18.15 5.27
CA LEU A 240 4.47 17.67 3.89
C LEU A 240 5.92 17.46 3.41
N GLN A 241 6.84 18.37 3.71
CA GLN A 241 8.25 18.20 3.34
C GLN A 241 8.88 16.98 4.01
N VAL A 242 8.52 16.70 5.26
CA VAL A 242 8.98 15.49 5.95
C VAL A 242 8.37 14.25 5.32
N ALA A 243 7.07 14.25 5.06
CA ALA A 243 6.39 13.12 4.41
C ALA A 243 6.98 12.80 3.03
N GLU A 244 7.23 13.82 2.19
CA GLU A 244 7.86 13.66 0.87
C GLU A 244 9.30 13.11 0.93
N SER A 245 9.97 13.23 2.07
CA SER A 245 11.34 12.73 2.26
C SER A 245 11.43 11.28 2.72
N ILE A 246 10.30 10.64 3.03
CA ILE A 246 10.28 9.27 3.54
C ILE A 246 10.58 8.28 2.41
N ASP A 247 11.63 7.47 2.58
CA ASP A 247 11.88 6.29 1.75
C ASP A 247 11.20 5.06 2.41
N PRO A 248 10.14 4.51 1.80
CA PRO A 248 9.43 3.38 2.38
C PRO A 248 10.27 2.10 2.49
N HIS A 249 11.33 1.96 1.70
CA HIS A 249 12.21 0.81 1.79
C HIS A 249 13.12 0.89 3.02
N GLU A 250 13.51 2.10 3.45
CA GLU A 250 14.30 2.29 4.66
C GLU A 250 13.52 1.99 5.94
N ILE A 251 12.22 2.31 5.93
CA ILE A 251 11.33 2.12 7.09
C ILE A 251 10.55 0.79 7.08
N ASN A 252 10.80 -0.08 6.12
CA ASN A 252 10.13 -1.37 6.02
C ASN A 252 10.79 -2.42 6.94
N PRO A 253 10.15 -2.85 8.06
CA PRO A 253 10.74 -3.79 9.00
C PRO A 253 10.61 -5.26 8.56
N PHE A 254 9.73 -5.55 7.60
CA PHE A 254 9.34 -6.93 7.28
C PHE A 254 10.46 -7.82 6.74
N PRO A 255 11.48 -7.33 5.99
CA PRO A 255 12.62 -8.16 5.63
C PRO A 255 13.33 -8.74 6.85
N LEU A 256 13.64 -7.89 7.85
CA LEU A 256 14.29 -8.34 9.09
C LEU A 256 13.39 -9.22 9.95
N TRP A 257 12.11 -8.86 10.04
CA TRP A 257 11.12 -9.61 10.79
C TRP A 257 10.95 -11.03 10.21
N ASN A 258 10.87 -11.16 8.89
CA ASN A 258 10.80 -12.44 8.19
C ASN A 258 12.06 -13.28 8.40
N GLU A 259 13.26 -12.67 8.32
CA GLU A 259 14.53 -13.34 8.56
C GLU A 259 14.69 -13.86 10.00
N LYS A 260 14.08 -13.18 10.97
CA LYS A 260 14.14 -13.57 12.39
C LYS A 260 12.99 -14.47 12.83
N GLY A 261 12.17 -14.92 11.91
CA GLY A 261 11.09 -15.87 12.19
C GLY A 261 9.90 -15.22 12.86
N GLY A 262 9.35 -14.17 12.26
CA GLY A 262 8.14 -13.51 12.73
C GLY A 262 6.97 -14.48 12.86
N SER A 263 6.20 -14.37 13.95
CA SER A 263 5.20 -15.34 14.39
C SER A 263 4.07 -15.59 13.37
N SER A 264 3.73 -14.58 12.56
CA SER A 264 2.71 -14.73 11.51
C SER A 264 3.19 -15.61 10.36
N LEU A 265 4.43 -15.41 9.92
CA LEU A 265 5.02 -16.21 8.83
C LEU A 265 5.27 -17.65 9.26
N GLU A 266 5.71 -17.87 10.50
CA GLU A 266 5.89 -19.22 11.05
C GLU A 266 4.57 -19.98 11.12
N LYS A 267 3.49 -19.32 11.51
CA LYS A 267 2.15 -19.91 11.51
C LYS A 267 1.70 -20.34 10.12
N TYR A 268 1.98 -19.52 9.10
CA TYR A 268 1.65 -19.84 7.70
C TYR A 268 2.61 -20.85 7.09
N LYS A 269 3.88 -20.85 7.47
CA LYS A 269 4.86 -21.88 7.04
C LYS A 269 4.54 -23.24 7.65
N ALA A 270 4.00 -23.30 8.87
CA ALA A 270 3.58 -24.53 9.51
C ALA A 270 2.38 -25.21 8.80
N ASP A 271 1.57 -24.43 8.08
CA ASP A 271 0.52 -24.93 7.20
C ASP A 271 1.08 -25.31 5.82
N ALA A 272 2.11 -26.11 5.75
CA ALA A 272 2.66 -26.87 4.61
C ALA A 272 2.57 -26.23 3.17
N SER A 273 1.83 -25.15 3.00
CA SER A 273 1.57 -24.49 1.72
C SER A 273 2.69 -23.52 1.28
N TRP A 274 3.61 -23.17 2.18
CA TRP A 274 4.68 -22.19 1.91
C TRP A 274 6.06 -22.83 1.68
N GLU A 275 6.23 -24.13 1.90
CA GLU A 275 7.49 -24.85 1.76
C GLU A 275 7.66 -25.58 0.41
N GLU A 276 6.66 -25.61 -0.43
CA GLU A 276 6.67 -26.17 -1.78
C GLU A 276 6.63 -25.04 -2.80
#